data_2f0190482de88cedbeff84cc6f287912
#
_entry.id   2f0190482de88cedbeff84cc6f287912
#
_cell.length_a   1.000
_cell.length_b   1.000
_cell.length_c   1.000
_cell.angle_alpha   90.00
_cell.angle_beta   90.00
_cell.angle_gamma   90.00
#
_symmetry.space_group_name_H-M   'P 1'
#
loop_
_entity.id
_entity.type
_entity.pdbx_description
1 polymer ?
#
loop_
_entity_poly.entity_id
_entity_poly.type
_entity_poly.pdbx_seq_one_letter_code
_entity_poly.pdbx_strand_id
1 'polypeptide(L)'
;KRMLDATRSLKPGDHFIDFKQVEYAEKDSLLFSDIAGQGHSVCLLFFLKPNEKDAVRTEIKNLREQYPDIRVIVPTYRYPDPESKEFIHELETDYQATILDDSRRFEKSARWEYRIYGSFNYEYLFDAQGQLVKMKPVL
;
A
#
# COMPACT_ATOMS: atom_id res chain seq x y z
N LYS A 1 10.23 -21.31 14.68
CA LYS A 1 10.95 -20.31 14.17
C LYS A 1 10.32 -19.63 13.04
N ARG A 2 10.01 -20.36 12.01
CA ARG A 2 9.31 -19.82 10.98
C ARG A 2 7.97 -19.33 11.39
N MET A 3 7.34 -19.98 12.32
CA MET A 3 6.09 -19.56 12.83
C MET A 3 6.21 -18.22 13.52
N LEU A 4 7.26 -17.99 14.22
CA LEU A 4 7.49 -16.71 14.85
C LEU A 4 7.57 -15.60 13.82
N ASP A 5 8.27 -15.86 12.72
CA ASP A 5 8.38 -14.88 11.69
C ASP A 5 7.03 -14.61 11.04
N ALA A 6 6.24 -15.64 10.85
CA ALA A 6 4.94 -15.49 10.23
C ALA A 6 3.97 -14.70 11.09
N THR A 7 4.12 -14.76 12.40
CA THR A 7 3.21 -14.05 13.29
C THR A 7 3.71 -12.67 13.67
N ARG A 8 4.97 -12.39 13.35
CA ARG A 8 5.52 -11.10 13.68
C ARG A 8 4.94 -10.05 12.75
N SER A 9 4.49 -8.95 13.29
CA SER A 9 3.97 -7.86 12.51
C SER A 9 4.68 -6.58 12.89
N LEU A 10 4.62 -5.60 12.01
CA LEU A 10 5.16 -4.29 12.28
C LEU A 10 4.39 -3.61 13.40
N LYS A 11 5.09 -2.83 14.18
CA LYS A 11 4.50 -2.02 15.24
C LYS A 11 4.93 -0.59 15.07
N PRO A 12 4.16 0.36 15.60
CA PRO A 12 4.57 1.77 15.53
C PRO A 12 6.00 1.94 16.04
N GLY A 13 6.78 2.69 15.31
CA GLY A 13 8.19 2.89 15.58
C GLY A 13 9.12 1.98 14.80
N ASP A 14 8.61 0.89 14.25
CA ASP A 14 9.43 -0.04 13.46
C ASP A 14 9.76 0.56 12.10
N HIS A 15 10.93 0.22 11.59
CA HIS A 15 11.32 0.63 10.25
C HIS A 15 10.49 -0.14 9.22
N PHE A 16 10.25 0.48 8.05
CA PHE A 16 9.49 -0.18 6.98
C PHE A 16 10.22 -1.44 6.51
N ILE A 17 9.45 -2.37 5.95
CA ILE A 17 10.01 -3.56 5.31
C ILE A 17 10.08 -3.28 3.82
N ASP A 18 11.28 -3.44 3.25
CA ASP A 18 11.47 -3.16 1.84
C ASP A 18 10.87 -4.27 0.97
N PHE A 19 10.53 -3.91 -0.26
CA PHE A 19 10.05 -4.88 -1.23
C PHE A 19 10.24 -4.31 -2.63
N LYS A 20 10.18 -5.18 -3.62
CA LYS A 20 10.26 -4.78 -5.02
C LYS A 20 9.07 -5.38 -5.74
N GLN A 21 8.35 -4.57 -6.50
CA GLN A 21 7.12 -5.02 -7.13
C GLN A 21 6.86 -4.30 -8.44
N VAL A 22 6.26 -5.01 -9.39
CA VAL A 22 5.95 -4.45 -10.70
C VAL A 22 4.80 -3.47 -10.58
N GLU A 23 4.90 -2.35 -11.28
CA GLU A 23 3.81 -1.39 -11.34
C GLU A 23 2.64 -1.97 -12.11
N TYR A 24 1.45 -1.48 -11.79
CA TYR A 24 0.22 -1.96 -12.42
C TYR A 24 0.25 -1.78 -13.94
N ALA A 25 0.87 -0.72 -14.41
CA ALA A 25 1.02 -0.46 -15.84
C ALA A 25 2.09 -1.33 -16.48
N GLU A 26 2.80 -2.14 -15.70
CA GLU A 26 3.82 -3.07 -16.17
C GLU A 26 4.99 -2.43 -16.91
N LYS A 27 5.25 -1.17 -16.64
CA LYS A 27 6.37 -0.49 -17.28
C LYS A 27 7.67 -0.68 -16.53
N ASP A 28 7.58 -0.59 -15.20
CA ASP A 28 8.76 -0.64 -14.35
C ASP A 28 8.47 -1.39 -13.08
N SER A 29 9.53 -1.71 -12.35
CA SER A 29 9.42 -2.23 -11.00
C SER A 29 9.70 -1.11 -10.03
N LEU A 30 9.03 -1.13 -8.90
CA LEU A 30 9.21 -0.16 -7.84
C LEU A 30 9.93 -0.82 -6.67
N LEU A 31 11.01 -0.19 -6.21
CA LEU A 31 11.68 -0.61 -4.99
C LEU A 31 11.20 0.34 -3.90
N PHE A 32 10.58 -0.21 -2.86
CA PHE A 32 9.91 0.62 -1.86
C PHE A 32 10.86 1.56 -1.13
N SER A 33 12.09 1.13 -0.91
CA SER A 33 13.08 1.99 -0.25
C SER A 33 13.51 3.19 -1.09
N ASP A 34 13.17 3.22 -2.37
CA ASP A 34 13.41 4.40 -3.19
C ASP A 34 12.41 5.51 -2.86
N ILE A 35 11.32 5.18 -2.17
CA ILE A 35 10.27 6.12 -1.82
C ILE A 35 10.18 6.32 -0.32
N ALA A 36 10.16 5.24 0.45
CA ALA A 36 10.03 5.30 1.90
C ALA A 36 11.36 5.71 2.53
N GLY A 37 11.27 6.52 3.57
CA GLY A 37 12.48 7.00 4.27
C GLY A 37 13.24 8.06 3.51
N GLN A 38 12.60 8.74 2.58
CA GLN A 38 13.25 9.73 1.71
C GLN A 38 12.84 11.15 2.02
N GLY A 39 12.39 11.42 3.23
CA GLY A 39 12.12 12.79 3.66
C GLY A 39 10.66 13.22 3.52
N HIS A 40 9.77 12.29 3.19
CA HIS A 40 8.34 12.56 3.13
C HIS A 40 7.58 11.37 3.67
N SER A 41 6.34 11.59 4.10
CA SER A 41 5.49 10.51 4.60
C SER A 41 5.05 9.60 3.45
N VAL A 42 4.83 8.33 3.77
CA VAL A 42 4.38 7.36 2.78
C VAL A 42 3.23 6.54 3.36
N CYS A 43 2.18 6.38 2.57
CA CYS A 43 1.07 5.50 2.90
C CYS A 43 1.14 4.28 1.99
N LEU A 44 1.25 3.11 2.59
CA LEU A 44 1.19 1.85 1.86
C LEU A 44 -0.21 1.28 2.13
N LEU A 45 -1.09 1.37 1.14
CA LEU A 45 -2.49 0.99 1.28
C LEU A 45 -2.79 -0.20 0.37
N PHE A 46 -3.00 -1.35 0.98
CA PHE A 46 -3.36 -2.55 0.23
C PHE A 46 -4.84 -2.52 -0.12
N PHE A 47 -5.15 -2.44 -1.40
CA PHE A 47 -6.53 -2.42 -1.87
C PHE A 47 -6.92 -3.82 -2.32
N LEU A 48 -7.47 -4.59 -1.39
CA LEU A 48 -7.79 -6.01 -1.61
C LEU A 48 -9.28 -6.28 -1.57
N LYS A 49 -10.09 -5.29 -1.20
CA LYS A 49 -11.53 -5.45 -1.11
C LYS A 49 -12.21 -4.31 -1.85
N PRO A 50 -12.68 -4.56 -3.07
CA PRO A 50 -13.18 -3.47 -3.93
C PRO A 50 -14.47 -2.81 -3.51
N ASN A 51 -15.21 -3.36 -2.57
CA ASN A 51 -16.48 -2.75 -2.17
C ASN A 51 -16.35 -1.72 -1.05
N GLU A 52 -15.13 -1.32 -0.70
CA GLU A 52 -14.91 -0.27 0.31
C GLU A 52 -14.28 0.95 -0.34
N LYS A 53 -14.77 1.33 -1.50
CA LYS A 53 -14.17 2.41 -2.27
C LYS A 53 -14.23 3.77 -1.59
N ASP A 54 -15.37 4.09 -0.99
CA ASP A 54 -15.52 5.40 -0.33
C ASP A 54 -14.62 5.53 0.88
N ALA A 55 -14.42 4.44 1.61
CA ALA A 55 -13.51 4.45 2.75
C ALA A 55 -12.08 4.75 2.28
N VAL A 56 -11.68 4.17 1.16
CA VAL A 56 -10.35 4.40 0.60
C VAL A 56 -10.21 5.85 0.14
N ARG A 57 -11.21 6.38 -0.56
CA ARG A 57 -11.19 7.78 -1.01
C ARG A 57 -11.04 8.73 0.16
N THR A 58 -11.85 8.52 1.18
CA THR A 58 -11.85 9.38 2.36
C THR A 58 -10.50 9.32 3.06
N GLU A 59 -9.96 8.13 3.20
CA GLU A 59 -8.68 7.98 3.88
C GLU A 59 -7.56 8.70 3.15
N ILE A 60 -7.50 8.56 1.83
CA ILE A 60 -6.45 9.24 1.06
C ILE A 60 -6.58 10.75 1.16
N LYS A 61 -7.81 11.27 1.07
CA LYS A 61 -8.04 12.70 1.21
C LYS A 61 -7.57 13.21 2.57
N ASN A 62 -7.94 12.51 3.62
CA ASN A 62 -7.56 12.91 4.97
C ASN A 62 -6.04 12.89 5.16
N LEU A 63 -5.40 11.88 4.61
CA LEU A 63 -3.94 11.78 4.70
C LEU A 63 -3.25 12.92 3.96
N ARG A 64 -3.78 13.30 2.80
CA ARG A 64 -3.17 14.39 2.03
C ARG A 64 -3.37 15.74 2.70
N GLU A 65 -4.45 15.91 3.44
CA GLU A 65 -4.65 17.13 4.23
C GLU A 65 -3.67 17.20 5.38
N GLN A 66 -3.43 16.08 6.01
CA GLN A 66 -2.54 15.98 7.16
C GLN A 66 -1.07 16.03 6.75
N TYR A 67 -0.74 15.41 5.63
CA TYR A 67 0.62 15.27 5.13
C TYR A 67 0.63 15.64 3.64
N PRO A 68 0.77 16.93 3.31
CA PRO A 68 0.65 17.36 1.90
C PRO A 68 1.63 16.69 0.94
N ASP A 69 2.79 16.26 1.43
CA ASP A 69 3.81 15.61 0.59
C ASP A 69 3.69 14.11 0.56
N ILE A 70 2.65 13.54 1.16
CA ILE A 70 2.56 12.10 1.30
C ILE A 70 2.54 11.40 -0.07
N ARG A 71 3.27 10.30 -0.17
CA ARG A 71 3.23 9.42 -1.33
C ARG A 71 2.33 8.26 -0.99
N VAL A 72 1.40 7.96 -1.88
CA VAL A 72 0.43 6.87 -1.66
C VAL A 72 0.75 5.75 -2.62
N ILE A 73 1.07 4.58 -2.07
CA ILE A 73 1.43 3.38 -2.82
C ILE A 73 0.35 2.34 -2.58
N VAL A 74 -0.25 1.83 -3.65
CA VAL A 74 -1.41 0.94 -3.54
C VAL A 74 -1.17 -0.39 -4.24
N PRO A 75 -0.73 -1.42 -3.49
CA PRO A 75 -0.70 -2.77 -4.05
C PRO A 75 -2.13 -3.29 -4.19
N THR A 76 -2.45 -3.85 -5.34
CA THR A 76 -3.80 -4.35 -5.58
C THR A 76 -3.80 -5.50 -6.59
N TYR A 77 -4.92 -6.22 -6.66
CA TYR A 77 -5.12 -7.27 -7.64
C TYR A 77 -5.60 -6.66 -8.95
N ARG A 78 -5.54 -7.46 -10.01
CA ARG A 78 -6.13 -7.08 -11.28
C ARG A 78 -7.54 -7.62 -11.32
N TYR A 79 -8.47 -6.78 -10.93
CA TYR A 79 -9.88 -7.15 -10.90
C TYR A 79 -10.44 -7.16 -12.31
N PRO A 80 -11.27 -8.15 -12.67
CA PRO A 80 -11.84 -8.21 -14.02
C PRO A 80 -13.03 -7.27 -14.24
N ASP A 81 -13.70 -6.84 -13.19
CA ASP A 81 -14.92 -6.06 -13.34
C ASP A 81 -14.61 -4.60 -13.67
N PRO A 82 -15.42 -3.97 -14.53
CA PRO A 82 -15.17 -2.59 -14.94
C PRO A 82 -15.16 -1.59 -13.80
N GLU A 83 -15.99 -1.78 -12.81
CA GLU A 83 -16.07 -0.84 -11.68
C GLU A 83 -14.77 -0.77 -10.89
N SER A 84 -14.17 -1.92 -10.64
CA SER A 84 -12.90 -1.95 -9.91
C SER A 84 -11.77 -1.37 -10.74
N LYS A 85 -11.77 -1.67 -12.04
CA LYS A 85 -10.75 -1.10 -12.95
C LYS A 85 -10.85 0.41 -12.98
N GLU A 86 -12.07 0.92 -13.03
CA GLU A 86 -12.32 2.34 -13.07
C GLU A 86 -11.86 3.02 -11.78
N PHE A 87 -12.11 2.37 -10.66
CA PHE A 87 -11.68 2.92 -9.38
C PHE A 87 -10.16 2.94 -9.26
N ILE A 88 -9.49 1.90 -9.73
CA ILE A 88 -8.02 1.89 -9.71
C ILE A 88 -7.47 3.02 -10.57
N HIS A 89 -8.10 3.25 -11.73
CA HIS A 89 -7.72 4.35 -12.60
C HIS A 89 -7.93 5.69 -11.90
N GLU A 90 -9.03 5.83 -11.20
CA GLU A 90 -9.32 7.03 -10.41
C GLU A 90 -8.25 7.28 -9.35
N LEU A 91 -7.83 6.23 -8.65
CA LEU A 91 -6.79 6.37 -7.64
C LEU A 91 -5.49 6.88 -8.25
N GLU A 92 -5.18 6.42 -9.44
CA GLU A 92 -3.96 6.82 -10.12
C GLU A 92 -4.05 8.27 -10.63
N THR A 93 -5.15 8.62 -11.28
CA THR A 93 -5.28 9.92 -11.94
C THR A 93 -5.74 11.03 -11.00
N ASP A 94 -6.78 10.77 -10.20
CA ASP A 94 -7.37 11.81 -9.37
C ASP A 94 -6.72 11.92 -8.01
N TYR A 95 -6.20 10.81 -7.49
CA TYR A 95 -5.58 10.79 -6.17
C TYR A 95 -4.06 10.65 -6.24
N GLN A 96 -3.53 10.53 -7.45
CA GLN A 96 -2.08 10.47 -7.69
C GLN A 96 -1.41 9.35 -6.90
N ALA A 97 -2.05 8.22 -6.81
CA ALA A 97 -1.47 7.05 -6.16
C ALA A 97 -0.63 6.27 -7.16
N THR A 98 0.40 5.61 -6.66
CA THR A 98 1.19 4.67 -7.45
C THR A 98 0.61 3.28 -7.24
N ILE A 99 0.15 2.66 -8.30
CA ILE A 99 -0.53 1.37 -8.22
C ILE A 99 0.44 0.25 -8.55
N LEU A 100 0.48 -0.76 -7.70
CA LEU A 100 1.34 -1.92 -7.89
C LEU A 100 0.51 -3.16 -8.13
N ASP A 101 0.99 -4.05 -8.99
CA ASP A 101 0.30 -5.27 -9.34
C ASP A 101 0.65 -6.37 -8.33
N ASP A 102 -0.31 -6.73 -7.51
CA ASP A 102 -0.13 -7.77 -6.49
C ASP A 102 -0.86 -9.05 -6.86
N SER A 103 -1.22 -9.22 -8.15
CA SER A 103 -1.91 -10.42 -8.62
C SER A 103 -1.07 -11.66 -8.53
N ARG A 104 0.23 -11.50 -8.62
CA ARG A 104 1.16 -12.62 -8.58
C ARG A 104 1.77 -12.75 -7.22
N ARG A 105 2.03 -13.96 -6.82
CA ARG A 105 2.63 -14.23 -5.52
C ARG A 105 4.11 -14.42 -5.67
N PHE A 106 4.82 -13.34 -5.67
CA PHE A 106 6.27 -13.40 -5.70
C PHE A 106 6.81 -13.18 -4.31
N GLU A 107 7.88 -13.89 -3.99
CA GLU A 107 8.64 -13.58 -2.81
C GLU A 107 9.07 -12.13 -2.91
N LYS A 108 9.04 -11.44 -1.80
CA LYS A 108 9.44 -10.02 -1.70
C LYS A 108 8.44 -9.05 -2.30
N SER A 109 7.25 -9.51 -2.67
CA SER A 109 6.19 -8.58 -3.00
C SER A 109 5.68 -7.92 -1.72
N ALA A 110 4.99 -6.80 -1.87
CA ALA A 110 4.48 -6.07 -0.71
C ALA A 110 3.61 -6.94 0.18
N ARG A 111 2.65 -7.65 -0.41
CA ARG A 111 1.76 -8.47 0.37
C ARG A 111 2.48 -9.61 1.09
N TRP A 112 3.47 -10.19 0.44
CA TRP A 112 4.26 -11.26 1.03
C TRP A 112 5.08 -10.73 2.21
N GLU A 113 5.80 -9.62 1.99
CA GLU A 113 6.67 -9.07 3.03
C GLU A 113 5.90 -8.56 4.24
N TYR A 114 4.72 -7.99 4.00
CA TYR A 114 3.91 -7.44 5.08
C TYR A 114 2.90 -8.43 5.65
N ARG A 115 2.94 -9.68 5.18
CA ARG A 115 2.11 -10.77 5.70
C ARG A 115 0.62 -10.45 5.65
N ILE A 116 0.18 -9.91 4.54
CA ILE A 116 -1.22 -9.55 4.35
C ILE A 116 -1.94 -10.72 3.68
N TYR A 117 -2.75 -11.42 4.45
CA TYR A 117 -3.46 -12.59 3.95
C TYR A 117 -4.96 -12.44 3.98
N GLY A 118 -5.45 -11.38 4.59
CA GLY A 118 -6.89 -11.18 4.71
C GLY A 118 -7.50 -10.54 3.49
N SER A 119 -8.79 -10.28 3.59
CA SER A 119 -9.54 -9.63 2.54
C SER A 119 -9.96 -8.22 2.94
N PHE A 120 -9.21 -7.60 3.82
CA PHE A 120 -9.45 -6.22 4.21
C PHE A 120 -8.54 -5.30 3.42
N ASN A 121 -9.01 -4.09 3.18
CA ASN A 121 -8.11 -3.02 2.77
C ASN A 121 -7.35 -2.60 4.01
N TYR A 122 -6.05 -2.43 3.88
CA TYR A 122 -5.22 -2.21 5.06
C TYR A 122 -4.16 -1.16 4.77
N GLU A 123 -3.90 -0.32 5.76
CA GLU A 123 -3.01 0.82 5.61
C GLU A 123 -1.85 0.76 6.58
N TYR A 124 -0.67 1.13 6.06
CA TYR A 124 0.51 1.39 6.87
C TYR A 124 0.95 2.81 6.57
N LEU A 125 1.07 3.64 7.60
CA LEU A 125 1.53 5.01 7.43
C LEU A 125 2.94 5.14 8.00
N PHE A 126 3.89 5.54 7.17
CA PHE A 126 5.28 5.74 7.57
C PHE A 126 5.64 7.21 7.57
N ASP A 127 6.49 7.63 8.51
CA ASP A 127 6.94 9.01 8.58
C ASP A 127 8.09 9.26 7.59
N ALA A 128 8.65 10.47 7.63
CA ALA A 128 9.68 10.88 6.68
C ALA A 128 10.96 10.06 6.80
N GLN A 129 11.21 9.42 7.93
CA GLN A 129 12.37 8.59 8.15
C GLN A 129 12.09 7.11 7.86
N GLY A 130 10.87 6.77 7.47
CA GLY A 130 10.52 5.40 7.17
C GLY A 130 10.10 4.57 8.36
N GLN A 131 9.76 5.23 9.47
CA GLN A 131 9.28 4.52 10.65
C GLN A 131 7.76 4.49 10.67
N LEU A 132 7.20 3.38 11.08
CA LEU A 132 5.74 3.21 11.10
C LEU A 132 5.11 4.12 12.15
N VAL A 133 4.12 4.89 11.73
CA VAL A 133 3.34 5.77 12.60
C VAL A 133 2.09 5.05 13.08
N LYS A 134 1.37 4.44 12.14
CA LYS A 134 0.15 3.69 12.48
C LYS A 134 -0.18 2.70 11.38
N MET A 135 -0.99 1.71 11.72
CA MET A 135 -1.51 0.75 10.76
C MET A 135 -2.92 0.41 11.17
N LYS A 136 -3.79 0.21 10.19
CA LYS A 136 -5.19 -0.07 10.47
C LYS A 136 -5.90 -0.59 9.24
N PRO A 137 -7.02 -1.31 9.42
CA PRO A 137 -7.90 -1.60 8.29
C PRO A 137 -8.57 -0.33 7.80
N VAL A 138 -8.90 -0.28 6.52
CA VAL A 138 -9.60 0.84 5.90
C VAL A 138 -11.00 0.33 5.54
N LEU A 139 -11.95 0.66 6.39
CA LEU A 139 -13.32 0.14 6.30
C LEU A 139 -14.32 1.23 5.99
#